data_a9d8542439b8340404778bb42553449b
#
_entry.id   a9d8542439b8340404778bb42553449b
#
_cell.length_a   1.000
_cell.length_b   1.000
_cell.length_c   1.000
_cell.angle_alpha   90.00
_cell.angle_beta   90.00
_cell.angle_gamma   90.00
#
_symmetry.space_group_name_H-M   'P 1'
#
loop_
_entity.id
_entity.type
_entity.pdbx_description
1 polymer ?
#
loop_
_entity_poly.entity_id
_entity_poly.type
_entity_poly.pdbx_seq_one_letter_code
_entity_poly.pdbx_strand_id
1 'polypeptide(L)'
;NPKSKIPTPHLEKLAKEGMIFTDGHSSSGICTPSRYALLTGRHHWRKFHGIVNAFGNSAFDSDRLTMPEMLKECGYATAAIGKWHLGWNWDAIKKPGAKPIKQGKKSGYGPDAFDWSKSIPNGPLDHGFDYYFGDTVINFPPYCWIENDKVVDIPDTMMDTSKWKKIKEGGWECRPGPMFSGWDPYENIPTTTGKAVEYVKNQASNDKPFFLYFAFPSPHAPIIPNDEFDGKSGAGPYGDFVYETDDACGRILKALEQSGQADNTMVIFTADNGPEGYAYKRDETFDHWSAEPFRGLKRDIYEGGHHVPYIIKWPGVTKAGSTCDKLVSQIDFMGTIASSLGYKLPDGAAEDSHDLLPLLKGKKANPRTVHVHNTRESSWAVRVGEWNLIVGKTGYHSRVHKSWEQKRNYPADDGDAVELYHYAKDISQRNNLAKKFPEKVAELQKELKNARERGFTAPRLVGSQ
;
A
#
# COMPACT_ATOMS: atom_id res chain seq x y z
N ASN A 1 3.50 -11.59 -15.13
CA ASN A 1 4.80 -11.59 -15.80
C ASN A 1 5.20 -13.02 -16.16
N PRO A 2 5.29 -13.41 -17.46
CA PRO A 2 5.67 -14.77 -17.85
C PRO A 2 7.10 -15.16 -17.48
N LYS A 3 7.93 -14.20 -17.06
CA LYS A 3 9.28 -14.42 -16.55
C LYS A 3 9.34 -14.48 -15.02
N SER A 4 8.20 -14.37 -14.34
CA SER A 4 8.18 -14.44 -12.88
C SER A 4 8.64 -15.83 -12.43
N LYS A 5 9.55 -15.84 -11.47
CA LYS A 5 10.04 -17.05 -10.81
C LYS A 5 9.23 -17.39 -9.56
N ILE A 6 8.16 -16.62 -9.30
CA ILE A 6 7.30 -16.77 -8.13
C ILE A 6 5.95 -17.32 -8.60
N PRO A 7 5.53 -18.48 -8.12
CA PRO A 7 4.20 -19.01 -8.40
C PRO A 7 3.14 -18.17 -7.67
N THR A 8 2.07 -17.81 -8.39
CA THR A 8 0.92 -17.05 -7.85
C THR A 8 -0.40 -17.58 -8.41
N PRO A 9 -0.71 -18.89 -8.20
CA PRO A 9 -1.85 -19.54 -8.86
C PRO A 9 -3.21 -18.92 -8.48
N HIS A 10 -3.38 -18.43 -7.25
CA HIS A 10 -4.63 -17.82 -6.80
C HIS A 10 -4.84 -16.41 -7.37
N LEU A 11 -3.78 -15.61 -7.41
CA LEU A 11 -3.82 -14.30 -8.06
C LEU A 11 -3.94 -14.41 -9.59
N GLU A 12 -3.35 -15.44 -10.20
CA GLU A 12 -3.57 -15.73 -11.61
C GLU A 12 -5.02 -16.13 -11.92
N LYS A 13 -5.67 -16.89 -11.03
CA LYS A 13 -7.11 -17.18 -11.10
C LYS A 13 -7.92 -15.89 -10.99
N LEU A 14 -7.65 -15.06 -9.98
CA LEU A 14 -8.32 -13.77 -9.81
C LEU A 14 -8.16 -12.87 -11.05
N ALA A 15 -6.98 -12.84 -11.65
CA ALA A 15 -6.70 -12.07 -12.86
C ALA A 15 -7.48 -12.59 -14.10
N LYS A 16 -7.63 -13.91 -14.23
CA LYS A 16 -8.46 -14.52 -15.28
C LYS A 16 -9.96 -14.25 -15.10
N GLU A 17 -10.40 -14.07 -13.88
CA GLU A 17 -11.80 -13.77 -13.53
C GLU A 17 -12.10 -12.27 -13.48
N GLY A 18 -11.08 -11.43 -13.44
CA GLY A 18 -11.16 -9.97 -13.31
C GLY A 18 -10.57 -9.21 -14.50
N MET A 19 -10.30 -7.94 -14.26
CA MET A 19 -9.60 -7.02 -15.16
C MET A 19 -8.21 -6.69 -14.57
N ILE A 20 -7.16 -6.82 -15.38
CA ILE A 20 -5.79 -6.43 -15.01
C ILE A 20 -5.54 -5.02 -15.54
N PHE A 21 -5.00 -4.15 -14.69
CA PHE A 21 -4.49 -2.84 -15.10
C PHE A 21 -2.97 -2.91 -15.26
N THR A 22 -2.48 -2.54 -16.46
CA THR A 22 -1.05 -2.52 -16.76
C THR A 22 -0.39 -1.18 -16.47
N ASP A 23 -1.17 -0.18 -16.08
CA ASP A 23 -0.75 1.17 -15.71
C ASP A 23 -1.44 1.59 -14.40
N GLY A 24 -1.25 0.75 -13.38
CA GLY A 24 -1.86 0.90 -12.06
C GLY A 24 -0.86 1.36 -11.01
N HIS A 25 -1.20 2.40 -10.24
CA HIS A 25 -0.28 3.05 -9.32
C HIS A 25 -0.79 3.14 -7.90
N SER A 26 0.13 2.99 -6.93
CA SER A 26 -0.05 3.56 -5.60
C SER A 26 0.19 5.08 -5.67
N SER A 27 -0.34 5.84 -4.72
CA SER A 27 -0.18 7.30 -4.71
C SER A 27 1.20 7.77 -4.24
N SER A 28 1.99 6.88 -3.67
CA SER A 28 3.34 7.15 -3.16
C SER A 28 4.20 5.89 -3.19
N GLY A 29 5.52 6.05 -3.22
CA GLY A 29 6.48 4.96 -3.10
C GLY A 29 6.67 4.43 -1.66
N ILE A 30 5.82 4.80 -0.70
CA ILE A 30 5.88 4.37 0.71
C ILE A 30 4.50 4.16 1.33
N CYS A 31 4.46 3.33 2.39
CA CYS A 31 3.24 2.77 3.00
C CYS A 31 2.21 3.79 3.50
N THR A 32 2.50 4.55 4.59
CA THR A 32 1.54 5.48 5.21
C THR A 32 0.90 6.45 4.20
N PRO A 33 1.67 7.14 3.34
CA PRO A 33 1.14 7.99 2.30
C PRO A 33 0.15 7.31 1.37
N SER A 34 0.49 6.11 0.88
CA SER A 34 -0.38 5.36 -0.04
C SER A 34 -1.65 4.88 0.64
N ARG A 35 -1.55 4.36 1.86
CA ARG A 35 -2.71 3.91 2.65
C ARG A 35 -3.65 5.04 3.00
N TYR A 36 -3.11 6.21 3.39
CA TYR A 36 -3.89 7.42 3.60
C TYR A 36 -4.66 7.82 2.35
N ALA A 37 -3.98 7.89 1.21
CA ALA A 37 -4.59 8.30 -0.04
C ALA A 37 -5.66 7.33 -0.53
N LEU A 38 -5.44 6.01 -0.38
CA LEU A 38 -6.42 4.98 -0.68
C LEU A 38 -7.71 5.16 0.12
N LEU A 39 -7.59 5.40 1.44
CA LEU A 39 -8.74 5.49 2.33
C LEU A 39 -9.45 6.84 2.31
N THR A 40 -8.85 7.90 1.75
CA THR A 40 -9.42 9.26 1.77
C THR A 40 -9.72 9.85 0.39
N GLY A 41 -9.24 9.22 -0.69
CA GLY A 41 -9.32 9.83 -2.02
C GLY A 41 -8.52 11.14 -2.15
N ARG A 42 -7.57 11.40 -1.23
CA ARG A 42 -6.77 12.63 -1.14
C ARG A 42 -5.28 12.30 -1.14
N HIS A 43 -4.50 13.00 -1.93
CA HIS A 43 -3.05 12.86 -1.88
C HIS A 43 -2.50 13.25 -0.49
N HIS A 44 -1.61 12.40 0.06
CA HIS A 44 -0.97 12.64 1.35
C HIS A 44 -0.17 13.94 1.43
N TRP A 45 0.47 14.34 0.33
CA TRP A 45 1.32 15.54 0.27
C TRP A 45 0.55 16.86 0.45
N ARG A 46 -0.79 16.82 0.45
CA ARG A 46 -1.63 17.95 0.85
C ARG A 46 -1.62 18.19 2.36
N LYS A 47 -1.09 17.25 3.14
CA LYS A 47 -1.07 17.30 4.61
C LYS A 47 0.31 16.99 5.19
N PHE A 48 0.98 15.93 4.73
CA PHE A 48 2.21 15.44 5.33
C PHE A 48 3.11 14.73 4.32
N HIS A 49 4.36 14.54 4.72
CA HIS A 49 5.33 13.69 4.03
C HIS A 49 5.91 12.66 5.00
N GLY A 50 6.31 11.51 4.47
CA GLY A 50 6.92 10.44 5.26
C GLY A 50 5.91 9.46 5.85
N ILE A 51 6.36 8.63 6.76
CA ILE A 51 5.56 7.56 7.39
C ILE A 51 5.22 7.90 8.85
N VAL A 52 4.14 7.35 9.33
CA VAL A 52 3.86 7.28 10.77
C VAL A 52 4.88 6.34 11.41
N ASN A 53 5.61 6.85 12.39
CA ASN A 53 6.60 6.05 13.14
C ASN A 53 5.91 5.20 14.22
N ALA A 54 6.69 4.31 14.87
CA ALA A 54 6.24 3.60 16.05
C ALA A 54 5.73 4.60 17.10
N PHE A 55 4.56 4.32 17.66
CA PHE A 55 3.86 5.22 18.60
C PHE A 55 3.52 6.61 18.01
N GLY A 56 3.45 6.70 16.68
CA GLY A 56 3.05 7.95 16.01
C GLY A 56 1.53 8.17 16.04
N ASN A 57 1.17 9.45 16.04
CA ASN A 57 -0.22 9.88 16.02
C ASN A 57 -0.91 9.53 14.70
N SER A 58 -2.24 9.54 14.71
CA SER A 58 -3.06 9.30 13.53
C SER A 58 -2.71 10.24 12.38
N ALA A 59 -2.64 9.69 11.17
CA ALA A 59 -2.43 10.44 9.94
C ALA A 59 -3.67 11.23 9.51
N PHE A 60 -4.83 10.92 10.05
CA PHE A 60 -6.08 11.58 9.68
C PHE A 60 -6.32 12.88 10.47
N ASP A 61 -7.03 13.83 9.87
CA ASP A 61 -7.69 14.92 10.57
C ASP A 61 -9.05 14.39 11.07
N SER A 62 -9.53 14.95 12.17
CA SER A 62 -10.78 14.51 12.80
C SER A 62 -12.03 14.70 11.94
N ASP A 63 -11.97 15.60 10.96
CA ASP A 63 -13.05 15.94 10.03
C ASP A 63 -12.84 15.34 8.62
N ARG A 64 -11.79 14.52 8.44
CA ARG A 64 -11.49 13.92 7.14
C ARG A 64 -12.37 12.70 6.89
N LEU A 65 -13.33 12.82 5.96
CA LEU A 65 -14.13 11.69 5.50
C LEU A 65 -13.21 10.61 4.92
N THR A 66 -13.39 9.40 5.41
CA THR A 66 -12.71 8.19 4.93
C THR A 66 -13.66 7.32 4.11
N MET A 67 -13.09 6.43 3.30
CA MET A 67 -13.90 5.48 2.52
C MET A 67 -14.73 4.54 3.41
N PRO A 68 -14.23 3.97 4.53
CA PRO A 68 -15.08 3.18 5.42
C PRO A 68 -16.19 3.99 6.10
N GLU A 69 -15.99 5.26 6.47
CA GLU A 69 -17.08 6.12 6.97
C GLU A 69 -18.17 6.31 5.93
N MET A 70 -17.79 6.65 4.68
CA MET A 70 -18.71 6.73 3.55
C MET A 70 -19.50 5.43 3.35
N LEU A 71 -18.84 4.29 3.43
CA LEU A 71 -19.47 2.99 3.28
C LEU A 71 -20.44 2.65 4.44
N LYS A 72 -20.12 3.05 5.67
CA LYS A 72 -21.05 2.94 6.82
C LYS A 72 -22.30 3.77 6.59
N GLU A 73 -22.18 4.99 6.09
CA GLU A 73 -23.35 5.80 5.73
C GLU A 73 -24.20 5.14 4.63
N CYS A 74 -23.60 4.33 3.77
CA CYS A 74 -24.28 3.49 2.79
C CYS A 74 -24.79 2.15 3.35
N GLY A 75 -24.69 1.92 4.65
CA GLY A 75 -25.22 0.72 5.33
C GLY A 75 -24.28 -0.49 5.35
N TYR A 76 -23.01 -0.34 4.98
CA TYR A 76 -22.04 -1.44 5.01
C TYR A 76 -21.54 -1.72 6.43
N ALA A 77 -21.31 -2.99 6.74
CA ALA A 77 -20.44 -3.41 7.82
C ALA A 77 -18.98 -3.28 7.36
N THR A 78 -18.09 -2.70 8.20
CA THR A 78 -16.74 -2.37 7.79
C THR A 78 -15.67 -2.99 8.68
N ALA A 79 -14.66 -3.61 8.10
CA ALA A 79 -13.55 -4.21 8.83
C ALA A 79 -12.19 -3.89 8.22
N ALA A 80 -11.18 -3.70 9.09
CA ALA A 80 -9.78 -3.68 8.70
C ALA A 80 -9.05 -4.82 9.42
N ILE A 81 -8.31 -5.64 8.67
CA ILE A 81 -7.54 -6.76 9.22
C ILE A 81 -6.11 -6.70 8.69
N GLY A 82 -5.14 -6.84 9.58
CA GLY A 82 -3.71 -6.80 9.30
C GLY A 82 -3.06 -5.46 9.59
N LYS A 83 -2.03 -5.10 8.83
CA LYS A 83 -1.19 -3.91 9.04
C LYS A 83 -1.98 -2.62 8.90
N TRP A 84 -2.04 -1.80 9.98
CA TRP A 84 -2.66 -0.48 9.93
C TRP A 84 -1.74 0.61 9.39
N HIS A 85 -0.67 0.89 10.09
CA HIS A 85 0.37 1.88 9.74
C HIS A 85 -0.13 3.31 9.45
N LEU A 86 -1.24 3.71 10.06
CA LEU A 86 -1.81 5.05 9.95
C LEU A 86 -1.91 5.78 11.30
N GLY A 87 -1.38 5.16 12.37
CA GLY A 87 -1.24 5.74 13.69
C GLY A 87 -2.46 5.57 14.59
N TRP A 88 -2.24 5.91 15.86
CA TRP A 88 -3.21 5.98 16.96
C TRP A 88 -2.83 7.12 17.89
N ASN A 89 -3.67 7.48 18.82
CA ASN A 89 -3.30 8.39 19.92
C ASN A 89 -2.70 7.62 21.10
N TRP A 90 -1.44 7.22 20.98
CA TRP A 90 -0.70 6.52 22.03
C TRP A 90 -0.49 7.35 23.29
N ASP A 91 -0.50 8.68 23.18
CA ASP A 91 -0.34 9.58 24.35
C ASP A 91 -1.50 9.45 25.33
N ALA A 92 -2.68 9.03 24.88
CA ALA A 92 -3.85 8.81 25.73
C ALA A 92 -3.66 7.68 26.75
N ILE A 93 -2.82 6.69 26.41
CA ILE A 93 -2.54 5.54 27.28
C ILE A 93 -1.12 5.57 27.87
N LYS A 94 -0.29 6.55 27.47
CA LYS A 94 1.07 6.69 27.98
C LYS A 94 1.05 7.19 29.42
N LYS A 95 1.78 6.51 30.31
CA LYS A 95 1.86 6.89 31.73
C LYS A 95 2.65 8.19 31.91
N PRO A 96 2.25 9.04 32.84
CA PRO A 96 3.00 10.26 33.20
C PRO A 96 4.47 9.94 33.52
N GLY A 97 5.38 10.72 32.97
CA GLY A 97 6.82 10.56 33.23
C GLY A 97 7.51 9.41 32.46
N ALA A 98 6.79 8.66 31.61
CA ALA A 98 7.39 7.66 30.76
C ALA A 98 8.47 8.26 29.85
N LYS A 99 9.69 7.70 29.90
CA LYS A 99 10.84 8.19 29.14
C LYS A 99 11.16 7.22 27.98
N PRO A 100 11.53 7.76 26.81
CA PRO A 100 11.98 6.92 25.70
C PRO A 100 13.29 6.20 26.06
N ILE A 101 13.40 4.95 25.62
CA ILE A 101 14.62 4.14 25.69
C ILE A 101 15.35 4.26 24.36
N LYS A 102 16.67 4.50 24.40
CA LYS A 102 17.52 4.53 23.22
C LYS A 102 18.23 3.18 23.03
N GLN A 103 18.20 2.68 21.80
CA GLN A 103 18.97 1.51 21.39
C GLN A 103 19.68 1.85 20.06
N GLY A 104 20.95 2.21 20.15
CA GLY A 104 21.69 2.76 19.00
C GLY A 104 21.08 4.06 18.50
N LYS A 105 20.79 4.11 17.20
CA LYS A 105 20.15 5.28 16.55
C LYS A 105 18.61 5.26 16.65
N LYS A 106 18.03 4.19 17.17
CA LYS A 106 16.58 4.05 17.31
C LYS A 106 16.15 4.36 18.74
N SER A 107 14.93 4.84 18.89
CA SER A 107 14.30 5.06 20.19
C SER A 107 12.95 4.35 20.25
N GLY A 108 12.54 3.94 21.45
CA GLY A 108 11.27 3.29 21.75
C GLY A 108 10.89 3.53 23.20
N TYR A 109 9.95 2.75 23.71
CA TYR A 109 9.51 2.78 25.10
C TYR A 109 9.62 1.38 25.69
N GLY A 110 9.69 1.28 27.02
CA GLY A 110 9.55 0.01 27.72
C GLY A 110 8.09 -0.42 27.87
N PRO A 111 7.82 -1.70 28.26
CA PRO A 111 6.46 -2.20 28.44
C PRO A 111 5.70 -1.43 29.53
N ASP A 112 6.39 -0.94 30.57
CA ASP A 112 5.79 -0.18 31.68
C ASP A 112 5.40 1.25 31.30
N ALA A 113 5.76 1.73 30.13
CA ALA A 113 5.51 3.11 29.71
C ALA A 113 4.03 3.42 29.39
N PHE A 114 3.21 2.39 29.21
CA PHE A 114 1.81 2.52 28.81
C PHE A 114 0.88 1.82 29.81
N ASP A 115 -0.34 2.29 29.87
CA ASP A 115 -1.45 1.63 30.56
C ASP A 115 -2.24 0.79 29.54
N TRP A 116 -1.81 -0.44 29.33
CA TRP A 116 -2.34 -1.37 28.35
C TRP A 116 -3.78 -1.83 28.63
N SER A 117 -4.35 -1.51 29.80
CA SER A 117 -5.74 -1.82 30.10
C SER A 117 -6.73 -0.88 29.42
N LYS A 118 -6.24 0.27 28.95
CA LYS A 118 -7.05 1.30 28.30
C LYS A 118 -7.23 1.08 26.81
N SER A 119 -8.34 1.59 26.29
CA SER A 119 -8.56 1.75 24.86
C SER A 119 -7.61 2.77 24.25
N ILE A 120 -7.11 2.48 23.05
CA ILE A 120 -6.18 3.33 22.28
C ILE A 120 -7.01 4.11 21.27
N PRO A 121 -7.29 5.39 21.48
CA PRO A 121 -8.17 6.14 20.60
C PRO A 121 -7.48 6.57 19.31
N ASN A 122 -8.30 7.08 18.39
CA ASN A 122 -7.90 7.62 17.10
C ASN A 122 -7.22 6.58 16.20
N GLY A 123 -7.72 5.34 16.29
CA GLY A 123 -7.33 4.19 15.49
C GLY A 123 -8.35 3.87 14.38
N PRO A 124 -8.36 2.63 13.86
CA PRO A 124 -9.27 2.22 12.78
C PRO A 124 -10.75 2.47 13.07
N LEU A 125 -11.21 2.25 14.31
CA LEU A 125 -12.62 2.42 14.69
C LEU A 125 -13.06 3.87 14.59
N ASP A 126 -12.20 4.81 14.95
CA ASP A 126 -12.48 6.25 14.87
C ASP A 126 -12.46 6.78 13.43
N HIS A 127 -12.06 5.96 12.47
CA HIS A 127 -12.01 6.27 11.05
C HIS A 127 -12.89 5.37 10.19
N GLY A 128 -14.02 4.93 10.77
CA GLY A 128 -15.12 4.30 10.04
C GLY A 128 -15.11 2.78 9.98
N PHE A 129 -14.18 2.09 10.61
CA PHE A 129 -14.26 0.64 10.73
C PHE A 129 -15.06 0.21 11.95
N ASP A 130 -15.92 -0.80 11.79
CA ASP A 130 -16.68 -1.43 12.90
C ASP A 130 -15.83 -2.45 13.63
N TYR A 131 -14.86 -3.06 12.94
CA TYR A 131 -13.97 -4.08 13.45
C TYR A 131 -12.54 -3.87 12.98
N TYR A 132 -11.59 -4.08 13.88
CA TYR A 132 -10.16 -4.13 13.56
C TYR A 132 -9.50 -5.33 14.24
N PHE A 133 -8.62 -6.01 13.52
CA PHE A 133 -7.68 -6.97 14.09
C PHE A 133 -6.34 -6.90 13.34
N GLY A 134 -5.24 -6.73 14.08
CA GLY A 134 -3.93 -6.73 13.46
C GLY A 134 -2.82 -6.23 14.36
N ASP A 135 -1.71 -5.88 13.74
CA ASP A 135 -0.58 -5.20 14.36
C ASP A 135 -0.44 -3.77 13.81
N THR A 136 0.41 -2.97 14.42
CA THR A 136 0.71 -1.63 13.88
C THR A 136 1.47 -1.74 12.56
N VAL A 137 2.60 -2.42 12.62
CA VAL A 137 3.48 -2.84 11.52
C VAL A 137 4.34 -3.97 12.07
N ILE A 138 4.52 -5.05 11.38
CA ILE A 138 5.22 -6.27 11.83
C ILE A 138 6.61 -6.02 12.47
N ASN A 139 7.29 -4.93 12.11
CA ASN A 139 8.60 -4.56 12.65
C ASN A 139 8.60 -3.26 13.50
N PHE A 140 7.40 -2.84 13.98
CA PHE A 140 7.24 -1.69 14.88
C PHE A 140 6.54 -2.11 16.16
N PRO A 141 6.98 -1.61 17.33
CA PRO A 141 6.26 -1.82 18.57
C PRO A 141 4.93 -1.05 18.63
N PRO A 142 3.98 -1.50 19.44
CA PRO A 142 4.04 -2.69 20.29
C PRO A 142 3.93 -3.96 19.44
N TYR A 143 4.70 -5.00 19.81
CA TYR A 143 4.65 -6.31 19.17
C TYR A 143 3.64 -7.17 19.92
N CYS A 144 2.39 -7.00 19.56
CA CYS A 144 1.21 -7.70 20.07
C CYS A 144 0.06 -7.52 19.10
N TRP A 145 -0.97 -8.32 19.24
CA TRP A 145 -2.22 -8.12 18.54
C TRP A 145 -3.02 -6.99 19.16
N ILE A 146 -3.68 -6.23 18.31
CA ILE A 146 -4.69 -5.24 18.69
C ILE A 146 -6.01 -5.69 18.07
N GLU A 147 -7.04 -5.83 18.91
CA GLU A 147 -8.40 -6.07 18.45
C GLU A 147 -9.26 -4.86 18.81
N ASN A 148 -9.86 -4.28 17.78
CA ASN A 148 -10.56 -3.02 17.87
C ASN A 148 -9.63 -1.88 18.35
N ASP A 149 -9.77 -1.45 19.58
CA ASP A 149 -9.00 -0.37 20.20
C ASP A 149 -8.17 -0.84 21.40
N LYS A 150 -8.00 -2.17 21.59
CA LYS A 150 -7.29 -2.75 22.74
C LYS A 150 -6.24 -3.74 22.31
N VAL A 151 -5.15 -3.81 23.08
CA VAL A 151 -4.20 -4.93 22.96
C VAL A 151 -4.89 -6.22 23.42
N VAL A 152 -4.68 -7.31 22.68
CA VAL A 152 -5.19 -8.64 23.05
C VAL A 152 -4.39 -9.20 24.20
N ASP A 153 -3.07 -9.18 24.04
CA ASP A 153 -2.12 -9.63 25.05
C ASP A 153 -1.23 -8.47 25.48
N ILE A 154 -1.06 -8.29 26.80
CA ILE A 154 -0.32 -7.17 27.34
C ILE A 154 1.17 -7.34 27.05
N PRO A 155 1.83 -6.35 26.39
CA PRO A 155 3.27 -6.34 26.24
C PRO A 155 3.98 -6.34 27.61
N ASP A 156 4.77 -7.36 27.88
CA ASP A 156 5.41 -7.66 29.19
C ASP A 156 6.92 -7.69 29.10
N THR A 157 7.50 -7.63 27.89
CA THR A 157 8.94 -7.69 27.66
C THR A 157 9.37 -6.70 26.59
N MET A 158 10.69 -6.59 26.39
CA MET A 158 11.26 -5.85 25.26
C MET A 158 11.45 -6.74 24.05
N MET A 159 11.32 -6.17 22.86
CA MET A 159 11.62 -6.85 21.59
C MET A 159 13.03 -7.46 21.62
N ASP A 160 13.08 -8.76 21.41
CA ASP A 160 14.29 -9.54 21.30
C ASP A 160 14.23 -10.51 20.11
N THR A 161 14.95 -10.18 19.06
CA THR A 161 14.98 -10.97 17.82
C THR A 161 15.82 -12.24 17.93
N SER A 162 16.59 -12.43 19.02
CA SER A 162 17.40 -13.64 19.24
C SER A 162 16.55 -14.89 19.51
N LYS A 163 15.27 -14.68 19.86
CA LYS A 163 14.29 -15.75 20.11
C LYS A 163 13.87 -16.50 18.84
N TRP A 164 14.06 -15.91 17.66
CA TRP A 164 13.54 -16.44 16.40
C TRP A 164 14.65 -16.96 15.48
N LYS A 165 14.26 -17.76 14.49
CA LYS A 165 15.17 -18.29 13.47
C LYS A 165 15.90 -17.15 12.76
N LYS A 166 17.14 -17.38 12.33
CA LYS A 166 17.88 -16.40 11.53
C LYS A 166 17.18 -16.19 10.19
N ILE A 167 16.96 -14.91 9.85
CA ILE A 167 16.38 -14.53 8.56
C ILE A 167 17.35 -14.88 7.43
N LYS A 168 16.80 -15.44 6.34
CA LYS A 168 17.56 -15.85 5.16
C LYS A 168 17.78 -14.70 4.16
N GLU A 169 16.92 -13.68 4.16
CA GLU A 169 17.04 -12.49 3.30
C GLU A 169 16.72 -11.23 4.09
N GLY A 170 17.60 -10.24 4.00
CA GLY A 170 17.45 -8.98 4.75
C GLY A 170 17.79 -9.10 6.22
N GLY A 171 17.03 -8.44 7.05
CA GLY A 171 17.17 -8.42 8.49
C GLY A 171 15.82 -8.27 9.19
N TRP A 172 15.80 -8.48 10.51
CA TRP A 172 14.59 -8.28 11.32
C TRP A 172 14.05 -6.84 11.23
N GLU A 173 14.96 -5.87 11.12
CA GLU A 173 14.64 -4.43 11.06
C GLU A 173 13.74 -3.93 12.19
N CYS A 174 13.47 -4.76 13.19
CA CYS A 174 12.63 -4.42 14.32
C CYS A 174 13.13 -3.18 15.05
N ARG A 175 12.20 -2.37 15.52
CA ARG A 175 12.47 -1.22 16.37
C ARG A 175 12.41 -1.63 17.83
N PRO A 176 13.21 -0.99 18.72
CA PRO A 176 13.13 -1.27 20.16
C PRO A 176 11.76 -0.87 20.71
N GLY A 177 11.20 -1.70 21.54
CA GLY A 177 9.92 -1.39 22.19
C GLY A 177 9.25 -2.59 22.84
N PRO A 178 8.09 -2.39 23.42
CA PRO A 178 7.35 -3.40 24.16
C PRO A 178 6.86 -4.52 23.25
N MET A 179 6.92 -5.73 23.76
CA MET A 179 6.51 -6.96 23.10
C MET A 179 5.75 -7.84 24.09
N PHE A 180 4.71 -8.52 23.64
CA PHE A 180 4.14 -9.65 24.35
C PHE A 180 5.13 -10.81 24.28
N SER A 181 5.43 -11.48 25.38
CA SER A 181 6.45 -12.54 25.45
C SER A 181 6.14 -13.76 24.58
N GLY A 182 4.86 -13.99 24.28
CA GLY A 182 4.37 -15.00 23.36
C GLY A 182 4.26 -14.55 21.89
N TRP A 183 4.70 -13.34 21.52
CA TRP A 183 4.65 -12.86 20.16
C TRP A 183 5.55 -13.69 19.23
N ASP A 184 4.95 -14.22 18.16
CA ASP A 184 5.67 -14.88 17.08
C ASP A 184 5.33 -14.20 15.74
N PRO A 185 6.29 -13.54 15.07
CA PRO A 185 6.05 -12.87 13.79
C PRO A 185 5.71 -13.86 12.65
N TYR A 186 6.05 -15.13 12.75
CA TYR A 186 5.66 -16.16 11.78
C TYR A 186 4.15 -16.43 11.78
N GLU A 187 3.49 -16.18 12.91
CA GLU A 187 2.03 -16.30 13.02
C GLU A 187 1.26 -15.13 12.39
N ASN A 188 1.94 -14.11 11.88
CA ASN A 188 1.25 -12.91 11.40
C ASN A 188 0.33 -13.20 10.20
N ILE A 189 0.83 -13.84 9.13
CA ILE A 189 0.00 -14.19 7.96
C ILE A 189 -1.06 -15.23 8.32
N PRO A 190 -0.74 -16.36 8.98
CA PRO A 190 -1.73 -17.37 9.35
C PRO A 190 -2.88 -16.79 10.17
N THR A 191 -2.59 -16.03 11.22
CA THR A 191 -3.58 -15.48 12.15
C THR A 191 -4.46 -14.43 11.47
N THR A 192 -3.87 -13.45 10.79
CA THR A 192 -4.66 -12.40 10.09
C THR A 192 -5.51 -12.99 8.98
N THR A 193 -4.98 -13.98 8.23
CA THR A 193 -5.76 -14.69 7.20
C THR A 193 -6.91 -15.48 7.82
N GLY A 194 -6.68 -16.16 8.95
CA GLY A 194 -7.74 -16.86 9.70
C GLY A 194 -8.85 -15.91 10.10
N LYS A 195 -8.53 -14.74 10.67
CA LYS A 195 -9.49 -13.70 11.05
C LYS A 195 -10.26 -13.15 9.84
N ALA A 196 -9.60 -12.97 8.69
CA ALA A 196 -10.27 -12.51 7.48
C ALA A 196 -11.25 -13.56 6.93
N VAL A 197 -10.85 -14.83 6.92
CA VAL A 197 -11.72 -15.95 6.52
C VAL A 197 -12.92 -16.08 7.44
N GLU A 198 -12.73 -15.96 8.75
CA GLU A 198 -13.80 -15.96 9.75
C GLU A 198 -14.76 -14.78 9.52
N TYR A 199 -14.21 -13.57 9.35
CA TYR A 199 -15.02 -12.38 9.06
C TYR A 199 -15.91 -12.60 7.83
N VAL A 200 -15.32 -13.02 6.70
CA VAL A 200 -16.06 -13.28 5.45
C VAL A 200 -17.18 -14.29 5.66
N LYS A 201 -16.92 -15.40 6.36
CA LYS A 201 -17.93 -16.42 6.65
C LYS A 201 -19.06 -15.87 7.51
N ASN A 202 -18.75 -15.06 8.51
CA ASN A 202 -19.74 -14.47 9.40
C ASN A 202 -20.65 -13.45 8.68
N GLN A 203 -20.12 -12.77 7.64
CA GLN A 203 -20.93 -11.85 6.83
C GLN A 203 -21.97 -12.59 5.96
N ALA A 204 -21.83 -13.87 5.68
CA ALA A 204 -22.81 -14.63 4.89
C ALA A 204 -24.21 -14.69 5.53
N SER A 205 -24.28 -14.57 6.85
CA SER A 205 -25.53 -14.54 7.61
C SER A 205 -25.97 -13.12 7.99
N ASN A 206 -25.28 -12.10 7.52
CA ASN A 206 -25.57 -10.70 7.79
C ASN A 206 -26.34 -10.09 6.63
N ASP A 207 -27.43 -9.37 6.92
CA ASP A 207 -28.25 -8.68 5.89
C ASP A 207 -27.54 -7.44 5.30
N LYS A 208 -26.47 -6.97 5.97
CA LYS A 208 -25.69 -5.82 5.49
C LYS A 208 -24.60 -6.25 4.51
N PRO A 209 -24.38 -5.50 3.43
CA PRO A 209 -23.17 -5.65 2.65
C PRO A 209 -21.93 -5.34 3.52
N PHE A 210 -20.76 -5.85 3.13
CA PHE A 210 -19.55 -5.60 3.91
C PHE A 210 -18.44 -4.98 3.07
N PHE A 211 -17.54 -4.29 3.77
CA PHE A 211 -16.25 -3.84 3.28
C PHE A 211 -15.14 -4.43 4.15
N LEU A 212 -14.22 -5.16 3.55
CA LEU A 212 -13.03 -5.67 4.21
C LEU A 212 -11.77 -5.04 3.60
N TYR A 213 -11.05 -4.27 4.40
CA TYR A 213 -9.70 -3.82 4.09
C TYR A 213 -8.69 -4.81 4.68
N PHE A 214 -8.22 -5.76 3.85
CA PHE A 214 -7.25 -6.76 4.27
C PHE A 214 -5.85 -6.33 3.87
N ALA A 215 -5.02 -6.01 4.86
CA ALA A 215 -3.70 -5.40 4.67
C ALA A 215 -2.58 -6.34 5.11
N PHE A 216 -2.03 -7.11 4.17
CA PHE A 216 -0.92 -8.02 4.43
C PHE A 216 0.29 -7.33 5.05
N PRO A 217 1.04 -7.99 5.98
CA PRO A 217 2.38 -7.59 6.38
C PRO A 217 3.40 -7.87 5.27
N SER A 218 3.16 -8.93 4.49
CA SER A 218 4.04 -9.43 3.43
C SER A 218 3.89 -8.67 2.10
N PRO A 219 4.93 -8.66 1.26
CA PRO A 219 6.26 -9.19 1.48
C PRO A 219 7.24 -8.18 2.08
N HIS A 220 6.77 -7.30 3.02
CA HIS A 220 7.62 -6.36 3.76
C HIS A 220 8.61 -7.10 4.67
N ALA A 221 9.78 -6.50 4.95
CA ALA A 221 10.70 -7.02 5.96
C ALA A 221 10.05 -6.97 7.37
N PRO A 222 10.28 -7.99 8.21
CA PRO A 222 11.16 -9.16 8.01
C PRO A 222 10.61 -10.12 6.95
N ILE A 223 11.50 -10.64 6.10
CA ILE A 223 11.14 -11.64 5.07
C ILE A 223 11.20 -13.01 5.72
N ILE A 224 10.06 -13.52 6.13
CA ILE A 224 9.90 -14.69 7.00
C ILE A 224 8.82 -15.64 6.49
N PRO A 225 9.00 -16.25 5.31
CA PRO A 225 8.06 -17.26 4.85
C PRO A 225 8.00 -18.42 5.86
N ASN A 226 6.81 -18.97 6.08
CA ASN A 226 6.62 -20.16 6.88
C ASN A 226 7.28 -21.37 6.23
N ASP A 227 7.65 -22.38 7.03
CA ASP A 227 8.45 -23.54 6.60
C ASP A 227 7.81 -24.31 5.44
N GLU A 228 6.47 -24.33 5.34
CA GLU A 228 5.75 -24.96 4.24
C GLU A 228 5.94 -24.28 2.88
N PHE A 229 6.31 -22.99 2.87
CA PHE A 229 6.56 -22.21 1.66
C PHE A 229 8.06 -22.09 1.33
N ASP A 230 8.94 -22.42 2.27
CA ASP A 230 10.39 -22.26 2.12
C ASP A 230 10.93 -23.08 0.95
N GLY A 231 11.67 -22.43 0.05
CA GLY A 231 12.26 -23.05 -1.14
C GLY A 231 11.26 -23.38 -2.26
N LYS A 232 10.04 -22.86 -2.22
CA LYS A 232 8.99 -23.16 -3.23
C LYS A 232 9.03 -22.23 -4.43
N SER A 233 9.78 -21.13 -4.38
CA SER A 233 9.93 -20.20 -5.51
C SER A 233 11.34 -20.21 -6.08
N GLY A 234 11.48 -19.71 -7.31
CA GLY A 234 12.78 -19.47 -7.95
C GLY A 234 13.38 -18.10 -7.61
N ALA A 235 12.81 -17.34 -6.67
CA ALA A 235 13.24 -15.99 -6.30
C ALA A 235 13.69 -15.87 -4.82
N GLY A 236 14.04 -17.00 -4.22
CA GLY A 236 14.52 -17.08 -2.83
C GLY A 236 13.45 -16.72 -1.80
N PRO A 237 13.85 -16.45 -0.53
CA PRO A 237 12.93 -16.28 0.59
C PRO A 237 11.85 -15.21 0.36
N TYR A 238 12.16 -14.15 -0.35
CA TYR A 238 11.15 -13.16 -0.77
C TYR A 238 10.08 -13.77 -1.66
N GLY A 239 10.49 -14.57 -2.64
CA GLY A 239 9.56 -15.24 -3.55
C GLY A 239 8.68 -16.23 -2.82
N ASP A 240 9.24 -16.96 -1.86
CA ASP A 240 8.51 -17.88 -0.99
C ASP A 240 7.48 -17.13 -0.14
N PHE A 241 7.82 -15.95 0.37
CA PHE A 241 6.93 -15.09 1.15
C PHE A 241 5.80 -14.48 0.31
N VAL A 242 6.07 -14.18 -0.97
CA VAL A 242 5.02 -13.79 -1.94
C VAL A 242 4.10 -14.96 -2.26
N TYR A 243 4.65 -16.18 -2.37
CA TYR A 243 3.84 -17.39 -2.58
C TYR A 243 2.92 -17.69 -1.38
N GLU A 244 3.41 -17.51 -0.16
CA GLU A 244 2.56 -17.57 1.06
C GLU A 244 1.47 -16.51 1.04
N THR A 245 1.77 -15.30 0.55
CA THR A 245 0.77 -14.24 0.38
C THR A 245 -0.30 -14.64 -0.65
N ASP A 246 0.09 -15.29 -1.74
CA ASP A 246 -0.85 -15.82 -2.74
C ASP A 246 -1.75 -16.90 -2.16
N ASP A 247 -1.22 -17.83 -1.33
CA ASP A 247 -2.02 -18.84 -0.61
C ASP A 247 -3.05 -18.18 0.31
N ALA A 248 -2.63 -17.18 1.07
CA ALA A 248 -3.53 -16.43 1.94
C ALA A 248 -4.66 -15.74 1.15
N CYS A 249 -4.35 -15.15 -0.01
CA CYS A 249 -5.36 -14.64 -0.94
C CYS A 249 -6.32 -15.75 -1.38
N GLY A 250 -5.79 -16.92 -1.74
CA GLY A 250 -6.58 -18.09 -2.15
C GLY A 250 -7.56 -18.54 -1.08
N ARG A 251 -7.14 -18.55 0.19
CA ARG A 251 -7.99 -18.92 1.32
C ARG A 251 -9.16 -17.96 1.52
N ILE A 252 -8.93 -16.65 1.35
CA ILE A 252 -9.99 -15.63 1.46
C ILE A 252 -10.96 -15.73 0.27
N LEU A 253 -10.44 -15.87 -0.95
CA LEU A 253 -11.28 -16.06 -2.16
C LEU A 253 -12.14 -17.32 -2.05
N LYS A 254 -11.56 -18.41 -1.55
CA LYS A 254 -12.31 -19.66 -1.28
C LYS A 254 -13.40 -19.47 -0.21
N ALA A 255 -13.16 -18.65 0.81
CA ALA A 255 -14.16 -18.33 1.80
C ALA A 255 -15.35 -17.58 1.19
N LEU A 256 -15.12 -16.62 0.29
CA LEU A 256 -16.18 -15.95 -0.48
C LEU A 256 -16.98 -16.92 -1.35
N GLU A 257 -16.30 -17.85 -2.04
CA GLU A 257 -16.96 -18.87 -2.86
C GLU A 257 -17.84 -19.80 -1.99
N GLN A 258 -17.28 -20.33 -0.89
CA GLN A 258 -17.96 -21.26 0.00
C GLN A 258 -19.14 -20.64 0.76
N SER A 259 -19.11 -19.35 0.99
CA SER A 259 -20.20 -18.60 1.63
C SER A 259 -21.23 -18.05 0.63
N GLY A 260 -21.08 -18.33 -0.66
CA GLY A 260 -22.02 -17.89 -1.70
C GLY A 260 -21.96 -16.38 -2.01
N GLN A 261 -20.90 -15.70 -1.59
CA GLN A 261 -20.79 -14.25 -1.74
C GLN A 261 -19.91 -13.81 -2.93
N ALA A 262 -19.23 -14.75 -3.60
CA ALA A 262 -18.25 -14.45 -4.64
C ALA A 262 -18.83 -13.69 -5.84
N ASP A 263 -20.08 -13.98 -6.22
CA ASP A 263 -20.73 -13.35 -7.38
C ASP A 263 -21.35 -11.97 -7.05
N ASN A 264 -21.35 -11.59 -5.78
CA ASN A 264 -21.83 -10.28 -5.30
C ASN A 264 -20.72 -9.48 -4.57
N THR A 265 -19.46 -9.83 -4.77
CA THR A 265 -18.34 -9.17 -4.12
C THR A 265 -17.37 -8.62 -5.15
N MET A 266 -17.11 -7.30 -5.08
CA MET A 266 -15.97 -6.69 -5.76
C MET A 266 -14.69 -7.03 -5.01
N VAL A 267 -13.72 -7.65 -5.69
CA VAL A 267 -12.40 -7.97 -5.14
C VAL A 267 -11.35 -7.13 -5.82
N ILE A 268 -10.56 -6.41 -5.03
CA ILE A 268 -9.43 -5.60 -5.49
C ILE A 268 -8.15 -6.17 -4.89
N PHE A 269 -7.18 -6.50 -5.74
CA PHE A 269 -5.83 -6.86 -5.31
C PHE A 269 -4.83 -5.82 -5.79
N THR A 270 -4.04 -5.27 -4.85
CA THR A 270 -3.02 -4.26 -5.14
C THR A 270 -1.92 -4.26 -4.05
N ALA A 271 -0.92 -3.36 -4.18
CA ALA A 271 0.12 -3.16 -3.18
C ALA A 271 0.28 -1.67 -2.84
N ASP A 272 0.74 -1.35 -1.62
CA ASP A 272 0.88 0.03 -1.16
C ASP A 272 2.11 0.76 -1.71
N ASN A 273 3.11 0.03 -2.20
CA ASN A 273 4.31 0.55 -2.86
C ASN A 273 5.11 -0.57 -3.55
N GLY A 274 6.13 -0.19 -4.29
CA GLY A 274 7.07 -1.12 -4.91
C GLY A 274 7.94 -1.90 -3.92
N PRO A 275 8.77 -2.84 -4.42
CA PRO A 275 9.57 -3.75 -3.59
C PRO A 275 10.68 -3.03 -2.82
N GLU A 276 11.10 -3.61 -1.68
CA GLU A 276 12.14 -3.07 -0.80
C GLU A 276 13.55 -3.21 -1.39
N GLY A 277 14.51 -2.44 -0.89
CA GLY A 277 15.90 -2.36 -1.36
C GLY A 277 16.68 -3.69 -1.45
N TYR A 278 16.22 -4.73 -0.76
CA TYR A 278 16.76 -6.09 -0.92
C TYR A 278 16.63 -6.66 -2.34
N ALA A 279 15.75 -6.08 -3.17
CA ALA A 279 15.56 -6.51 -4.56
C ALA A 279 16.85 -6.43 -5.38
N TYR A 280 17.78 -5.50 -5.08
CA TYR A 280 19.08 -5.45 -5.75
C TYR A 280 19.88 -6.74 -5.52
N LYS A 281 20.01 -7.17 -4.27
CA LYS A 281 20.73 -8.40 -3.93
C LYS A 281 20.01 -9.65 -4.46
N ARG A 282 18.69 -9.64 -4.44
CA ARG A 282 17.85 -10.72 -4.99
C ARG A 282 18.09 -10.89 -6.50
N ASP A 283 18.17 -9.79 -7.24
CA ASP A 283 18.48 -9.84 -8.67
C ASP A 283 19.87 -10.39 -8.94
N GLU A 284 20.87 -10.01 -8.13
CA GLU A 284 22.22 -10.56 -8.22
C GLU A 284 22.27 -12.06 -7.94
N THR A 285 21.49 -12.53 -6.95
CA THR A 285 21.55 -13.91 -6.44
C THR A 285 20.67 -14.86 -7.23
N PHE A 286 19.46 -14.45 -7.57
CA PHE A 286 18.42 -15.30 -8.17
C PHE A 286 18.03 -14.87 -9.59
N ASP A 287 18.68 -13.84 -10.14
CA ASP A 287 18.31 -13.25 -11.43
C ASP A 287 16.81 -12.93 -11.51
N HIS A 288 16.29 -12.29 -10.43
CA HIS A 288 14.91 -11.89 -10.30
C HIS A 288 14.81 -10.42 -9.88
N TRP A 289 14.51 -9.54 -10.85
CA TRP A 289 14.23 -8.14 -10.59
C TRP A 289 12.76 -7.95 -10.23
N SER A 290 12.48 -7.68 -8.95
CA SER A 290 11.10 -7.65 -8.42
C SER A 290 10.26 -6.48 -8.94
N ALA A 291 10.86 -5.46 -9.54
CA ALA A 291 10.18 -4.33 -10.16
C ALA A 291 10.19 -4.36 -11.70
N GLU A 292 10.60 -5.48 -12.34
CA GLU A 292 10.71 -5.53 -13.81
C GLU A 292 9.39 -5.20 -14.52
N PRO A 293 9.39 -4.34 -15.55
CA PRO A 293 10.53 -3.74 -16.25
C PRO A 293 10.96 -2.36 -15.70
N PHE A 294 10.48 -1.93 -14.57
CA PHE A 294 10.58 -0.58 -14.05
C PHE A 294 11.92 -0.32 -13.34
N ARG A 295 12.39 0.92 -13.43
CA ARG A 295 13.51 1.46 -12.64
C ARG A 295 13.02 1.83 -11.24
N GLY A 296 13.91 1.71 -10.26
CA GLY A 296 13.64 2.12 -8.88
C GLY A 296 12.88 1.06 -8.07
N LEU A 297 12.73 1.36 -6.79
CA LEU A 297 12.13 0.52 -5.76
C LEU A 297 11.34 1.38 -4.78
N LYS A 298 10.79 0.76 -3.75
CA LYS A 298 10.18 1.47 -2.61
C LYS A 298 11.00 2.70 -2.19
N ARG A 299 10.35 3.81 -1.99
CA ARG A 299 10.86 5.17 -1.73
C ARG A 299 11.24 5.95 -2.97
N ASP A 300 11.59 5.29 -4.08
CA ASP A 300 11.99 5.98 -5.30
C ASP A 300 10.81 6.66 -6.01
N ILE A 301 11.10 7.71 -6.74
CA ILE A 301 10.13 8.43 -7.57
C ILE A 301 9.96 7.75 -8.93
N TYR A 302 10.90 6.90 -9.33
CA TYR A 302 10.80 6.09 -10.52
C TYR A 302 9.64 5.09 -10.43
N GLU A 303 9.19 4.62 -11.59
CA GLU A 303 8.01 3.72 -11.71
C GLU A 303 8.05 2.52 -10.77
N GLY A 304 9.22 1.89 -10.57
CA GLY A 304 9.37 0.75 -9.66
C GLY A 304 9.05 1.04 -8.19
N GLY A 305 8.95 2.32 -7.81
CA GLY A 305 8.54 2.71 -6.45
C GLY A 305 7.02 2.67 -6.23
N HIS A 306 6.23 2.85 -7.29
CA HIS A 306 4.78 3.08 -7.18
C HIS A 306 3.91 2.41 -8.25
N HIS A 307 4.50 1.83 -9.28
CA HIS A 307 3.78 0.99 -10.24
C HIS A 307 3.58 -0.38 -9.59
N VAL A 308 2.34 -0.73 -9.30
CA VAL A 308 2.00 -1.87 -8.44
C VAL A 308 1.04 -2.83 -9.14
N PRO A 309 0.96 -4.10 -8.71
CA PRO A 309 -0.10 -5.00 -9.17
C PRO A 309 -1.48 -4.36 -8.95
N TYR A 310 -2.36 -4.50 -9.94
CA TYR A 310 -3.67 -3.89 -9.88
C TYR A 310 -4.68 -4.75 -10.62
N ILE A 311 -5.50 -5.49 -9.86
CA ILE A 311 -6.50 -6.43 -10.39
C ILE A 311 -7.84 -6.08 -9.75
N ILE A 312 -8.90 -5.95 -10.56
CA ILE A 312 -10.27 -5.79 -10.09
C ILE A 312 -11.15 -6.88 -10.69
N LYS A 313 -11.71 -7.73 -9.84
CA LYS A 313 -12.83 -8.61 -10.16
C LYS A 313 -14.10 -7.98 -9.61
N TRP A 314 -14.99 -7.55 -10.49
CA TRP A 314 -16.29 -7.00 -10.12
C TRP A 314 -17.39 -7.65 -10.95
N PRO A 315 -18.05 -8.67 -10.40
CA PRO A 315 -19.11 -9.41 -11.12
C PRO A 315 -20.16 -8.47 -11.70
N GLY A 316 -20.50 -8.67 -12.96
CA GLY A 316 -21.46 -7.82 -13.68
C GLY A 316 -20.93 -6.45 -14.14
N VAL A 317 -19.71 -6.05 -13.73
CA VAL A 317 -19.11 -4.75 -14.08
C VAL A 317 -17.85 -4.91 -14.92
N THR A 318 -16.84 -5.65 -14.41
CA THR A 318 -15.59 -5.87 -15.14
C THR A 318 -15.70 -7.09 -16.06
N LYS A 319 -15.14 -7.00 -17.26
CA LYS A 319 -15.05 -8.15 -18.16
C LYS A 319 -13.93 -9.09 -17.72
N ALA A 320 -14.26 -10.34 -17.41
CA ALA A 320 -13.30 -11.36 -17.03
C ALA A 320 -12.20 -11.55 -18.09
N GLY A 321 -10.96 -11.72 -17.61
CA GLY A 321 -9.77 -11.91 -18.44
C GLY A 321 -9.38 -10.71 -19.29
N SER A 322 -9.94 -9.53 -19.03
CA SER A 322 -9.60 -8.31 -19.76
C SER A 322 -8.38 -7.60 -19.19
N THR A 323 -7.75 -6.78 -20.03
CA THR A 323 -6.64 -5.92 -19.66
C THR A 323 -6.98 -4.47 -19.99
N CYS A 324 -6.62 -3.56 -19.09
CA CYS A 324 -6.77 -2.12 -19.24
C CYS A 324 -5.40 -1.44 -19.15
N ASP A 325 -5.05 -0.66 -20.18
CA ASP A 325 -3.79 0.09 -20.29
C ASP A 325 -3.93 1.58 -19.87
N LYS A 326 -5.04 1.95 -19.28
CA LYS A 326 -5.27 3.32 -18.83
C LYS A 326 -4.63 3.57 -17.49
N LEU A 327 -4.10 4.78 -17.34
CA LEU A 327 -3.54 5.27 -16.08
C LEU A 327 -4.61 5.31 -14.99
N VAL A 328 -4.39 4.55 -13.92
CA VAL A 328 -5.26 4.50 -12.74
C VAL A 328 -4.43 4.54 -11.47
N SER A 329 -5.03 4.98 -10.39
CA SER A 329 -4.39 5.03 -9.07
C SER A 329 -5.31 4.51 -7.98
N GLN A 330 -4.75 3.97 -6.90
CA GLN A 330 -5.52 3.52 -5.74
C GLN A 330 -6.36 4.63 -5.11
N ILE A 331 -5.93 5.87 -5.25
CA ILE A 331 -6.67 7.04 -4.79
C ILE A 331 -8.06 7.16 -5.46
N ASP A 332 -8.26 6.50 -6.62
CA ASP A 332 -9.49 6.52 -7.38
C ASP A 332 -10.59 5.60 -6.84
N PHE A 333 -10.27 4.74 -5.85
CA PHE A 333 -11.27 3.82 -5.29
C PHE A 333 -12.43 4.55 -4.62
N MET A 334 -12.16 5.60 -3.82
CA MET A 334 -13.23 6.29 -3.10
C MET A 334 -14.24 6.93 -4.03
N GLY A 335 -13.79 7.66 -5.06
CA GLY A 335 -14.67 8.27 -6.07
C GLY A 335 -15.43 7.23 -6.90
N THR A 336 -14.78 6.13 -7.26
CA THR A 336 -15.38 5.04 -8.02
C THR A 336 -16.48 4.34 -7.22
N ILE A 337 -16.23 4.03 -5.96
CA ILE A 337 -17.20 3.40 -5.06
C ILE A 337 -18.36 4.35 -4.77
N ALA A 338 -18.08 5.63 -4.48
CA ALA A 338 -19.11 6.65 -4.31
C ALA A 338 -20.04 6.72 -5.52
N SER A 339 -19.47 6.78 -6.73
CA SER A 339 -20.23 6.79 -7.98
C SER A 339 -21.08 5.52 -8.15
N SER A 340 -20.55 4.37 -7.80
CA SER A 340 -21.28 3.09 -7.92
C SER A 340 -22.48 2.96 -6.97
N LEU A 341 -22.41 3.61 -5.82
CA LEU A 341 -23.45 3.62 -4.79
C LEU A 341 -24.39 4.83 -4.91
N GLY A 342 -24.14 5.75 -5.85
CA GLY A 342 -24.88 7.00 -5.93
C GLY A 342 -24.65 7.92 -4.73
N TYR A 343 -23.55 7.74 -4.01
CA TYR A 343 -23.20 8.58 -2.86
C TYR A 343 -22.67 9.94 -3.31
N LYS A 344 -23.23 11.01 -2.77
CA LYS A 344 -22.76 12.37 -3.05
C LYS A 344 -21.64 12.73 -2.07
N LEU A 345 -20.42 12.74 -2.57
CA LEU A 345 -19.26 13.17 -1.78
C LEU A 345 -19.41 14.62 -1.32
N PRO A 346 -19.21 14.92 -0.03
CA PRO A 346 -19.19 16.29 0.47
C PRO A 346 -18.10 17.15 -0.20
N ASP A 347 -18.30 18.46 -0.19
CA ASP A 347 -17.26 19.40 -0.63
C ASP A 347 -15.97 19.20 0.17
N GLY A 348 -14.85 19.11 -0.54
CA GLY A 348 -13.53 18.88 0.07
C GLY A 348 -13.25 17.43 0.45
N ALA A 349 -14.13 16.48 0.14
CA ALA A 349 -13.86 15.04 0.27
C ALA A 349 -13.39 14.45 -1.07
N ALA A 350 -12.48 13.45 -1.00
CA ALA A 350 -11.98 12.71 -2.15
C ALA A 350 -11.49 13.59 -3.32
N GLU A 351 -10.89 14.73 -3.01
CA GLU A 351 -10.57 15.81 -3.95
C GLU A 351 -9.56 15.42 -5.05
N ASP A 352 -8.93 14.27 -4.90
CA ASP A 352 -7.97 13.73 -5.88
C ASP A 352 -8.43 12.42 -6.51
N SER A 353 -9.63 11.94 -6.17
CA SER A 353 -10.17 10.66 -6.59
C SER A 353 -11.03 10.80 -7.85
N HIS A 354 -10.61 10.13 -8.93
CA HIS A 354 -11.41 10.06 -10.16
C HIS A 354 -12.41 8.91 -10.10
N ASP A 355 -13.48 9.00 -10.89
CA ASP A 355 -14.43 7.90 -11.07
C ASP A 355 -13.97 6.96 -12.20
N LEU A 356 -13.59 5.75 -11.84
CA LEU A 356 -13.21 4.69 -12.79
C LEU A 356 -14.41 3.85 -13.27
N LEU A 357 -15.60 4.02 -12.72
CA LEU A 357 -16.76 3.17 -13.03
C LEU A 357 -17.09 3.10 -14.54
N PRO A 358 -17.04 4.21 -15.31
CA PRO A 358 -17.21 4.13 -16.77
C PRO A 358 -16.16 3.26 -17.44
N LEU A 359 -14.89 3.34 -17.02
CA LEU A 359 -13.78 2.55 -17.53
C LEU A 359 -13.96 1.07 -17.19
N LEU A 360 -14.33 0.75 -15.96
CA LEU A 360 -14.61 -0.62 -15.49
C LEU A 360 -15.76 -1.28 -16.25
N LYS A 361 -16.75 -0.49 -16.68
CA LYS A 361 -17.87 -0.91 -17.56
C LYS A 361 -17.47 -1.01 -19.04
N GLY A 362 -16.19 -0.89 -19.37
CA GLY A 362 -15.69 -1.02 -20.74
C GLY A 362 -15.97 0.18 -21.66
N LYS A 363 -16.39 1.34 -21.12
CA LYS A 363 -16.53 2.56 -21.92
C LYS A 363 -15.15 3.10 -22.28
N LYS A 364 -15.04 3.72 -23.48
CA LYS A 364 -13.86 4.48 -23.89
C LYS A 364 -13.74 5.74 -23.02
N ALA A 365 -13.14 5.60 -21.85
CA ALA A 365 -12.92 6.68 -20.89
C ALA A 365 -11.43 6.73 -20.54
N ASN A 366 -10.91 7.92 -20.28
CA ASN A 366 -9.59 8.13 -19.69
C ASN A 366 -9.78 9.12 -18.52
N PRO A 367 -10.27 8.63 -17.38
CA PRO A 367 -10.67 9.50 -16.28
C PRO A 367 -9.47 10.24 -15.68
N ARG A 368 -8.30 9.60 -15.67
CA ARG A 368 -7.06 10.20 -15.13
C ARG A 368 -6.09 10.51 -16.25
N THR A 369 -5.90 11.78 -16.57
CA THR A 369 -4.93 12.25 -17.57
C THR A 369 -3.67 12.84 -16.94
N VAL A 370 -3.73 13.18 -15.66
CA VAL A 370 -2.61 13.71 -14.85
C VAL A 370 -2.44 12.85 -13.61
N HIS A 371 -1.21 12.42 -13.35
CA HIS A 371 -0.84 11.72 -12.12
C HIS A 371 0.33 12.45 -11.45
N VAL A 372 0.11 12.92 -10.23
CA VAL A 372 1.15 13.52 -9.40
C VAL A 372 1.61 12.49 -8.39
N HIS A 373 2.91 12.22 -8.39
CA HIS A 373 3.54 11.30 -7.47
C HIS A 373 4.54 12.03 -6.59
N ASN A 374 4.57 11.69 -5.32
CA ASN A 374 5.49 12.24 -4.34
C ASN A 374 5.81 11.19 -3.28
N THR A 375 7.07 11.10 -2.89
CA THR A 375 7.52 10.25 -1.79
C THR A 375 8.12 11.08 -0.67
N ARG A 376 8.87 12.12 -1.01
CA ARG A 376 9.50 13.05 -0.08
C ARG A 376 9.22 14.48 -0.51
N GLU A 377 9.21 15.40 0.43
CA GLU A 377 8.96 16.82 0.20
C GLU A 377 9.82 17.42 -0.93
N SER A 378 11.06 16.96 -1.07
CA SER A 378 12.03 17.49 -2.04
C SER A 378 11.91 16.90 -3.45
N SER A 379 11.07 15.89 -3.68
CA SER A 379 11.04 15.18 -4.96
C SER A 379 9.64 14.89 -5.40
N TRP A 380 9.36 15.27 -6.65
CA TRP A 380 8.03 15.21 -7.25
C TRP A 380 8.10 14.59 -8.64
N ALA A 381 7.06 13.87 -9.00
CA ALA A 381 6.83 13.52 -10.38
C ALA A 381 5.43 13.95 -10.81
N VAL A 382 5.31 14.33 -12.07
CA VAL A 382 4.03 14.53 -12.74
C VAL A 382 4.05 13.83 -14.08
N ARG A 383 3.04 12.98 -14.28
CA ARG A 383 2.79 12.34 -15.55
C ARG A 383 1.58 12.98 -16.21
N VAL A 384 1.73 13.37 -17.48
CA VAL A 384 0.67 13.86 -18.34
C VAL A 384 0.72 13.09 -19.66
N GLY A 385 -0.27 12.23 -19.87
CA GLY A 385 -0.26 11.30 -20.99
C GLY A 385 0.98 10.37 -20.94
N GLU A 386 1.78 10.38 -21.98
CA GLU A 386 2.99 9.56 -22.11
C GLU A 386 4.26 10.23 -21.53
N TRP A 387 4.18 11.44 -21.03
CA TRP A 387 5.34 12.16 -20.52
C TRP A 387 5.36 12.16 -19.00
N ASN A 388 6.47 11.75 -18.42
CA ASN A 388 6.74 11.73 -16.98
C ASN A 388 7.92 12.68 -16.67
N LEU A 389 7.65 13.71 -15.88
CA LEU A 389 8.63 14.66 -15.39
C LEU A 389 8.93 14.36 -13.93
N ILE A 390 10.21 14.22 -13.59
CA ILE A 390 10.70 14.14 -12.21
C ILE A 390 11.43 15.45 -11.90
N VAL A 391 11.09 16.06 -10.76
CA VAL A 391 11.72 17.28 -10.24
C VAL A 391 12.26 16.99 -8.85
N GLY A 392 13.57 17.17 -8.68
CA GLY A 392 14.30 16.89 -7.44
C GLY A 392 15.78 16.71 -7.71
N LYS A 393 16.55 16.22 -6.76
CA LYS A 393 17.98 15.95 -6.97
C LYS A 393 18.23 14.69 -7.79
N THR A 394 17.33 13.72 -7.70
CA THR A 394 17.35 12.42 -8.37
C THR A 394 16.02 11.74 -8.15
N GLY A 395 15.62 10.85 -9.04
CA GLY A 395 14.48 9.95 -8.83
C GLY A 395 14.73 8.86 -7.77
N TYR A 396 15.98 8.64 -7.39
CA TYR A 396 16.33 7.67 -6.33
C TYR A 396 16.25 8.29 -4.93
N HIS A 397 15.62 7.55 -4.03
CA HIS A 397 15.66 7.75 -2.57
C HIS A 397 16.13 6.50 -1.84
N SER A 398 16.12 5.37 -2.52
CA SER A 398 16.80 4.14 -2.10
C SER A 398 18.29 4.23 -2.44
N ARG A 399 19.09 3.43 -1.71
CA ARG A 399 20.51 3.28 -2.05
C ARG A 399 20.66 2.28 -3.19
N VAL A 400 20.84 2.77 -4.40
CA VAL A 400 21.07 1.91 -5.56
C VAL A 400 22.46 1.24 -5.50
N HIS A 401 22.52 -0.01 -5.95
CA HIS A 401 23.78 -0.76 -6.06
C HIS A 401 24.39 -0.55 -7.45
N LYS A 402 25.62 -0.02 -7.51
CA LYS A 402 26.32 0.21 -8.78
C LYS A 402 26.49 -1.08 -9.60
N SER A 403 26.73 -2.21 -8.96
CA SER A 403 26.78 -3.53 -9.61
C SER A 403 25.49 -3.88 -10.33
N TRP A 404 24.35 -3.54 -9.72
CA TRP A 404 23.04 -3.75 -10.31
C TRP A 404 22.81 -2.82 -11.52
N GLU A 405 23.16 -1.53 -11.43
CA GLU A 405 23.05 -0.60 -12.57
C GLU A 405 23.87 -1.11 -13.75
N GLN A 406 25.10 -1.57 -13.51
CA GLN A 406 25.96 -2.16 -14.54
C GLN A 406 25.35 -3.44 -15.13
N LYS A 407 24.91 -4.38 -14.29
CA LYS A 407 24.26 -5.63 -14.73
C LYS A 407 23.05 -5.37 -15.61
N ARG A 408 22.22 -4.41 -15.21
CA ARG A 408 20.97 -4.06 -15.89
C ARG A 408 21.15 -2.97 -16.95
N ASN A 409 22.38 -2.52 -17.18
CA ASN A 409 22.72 -1.48 -18.15
C ASN A 409 21.90 -0.20 -17.99
N TYR A 410 21.73 0.25 -16.73
CA TYR A 410 21.14 1.54 -16.41
C TYR A 410 22.20 2.64 -16.52
N PRO A 411 21.83 3.85 -16.99
CA PRO A 411 22.73 4.98 -16.95
C PRO A 411 23.05 5.33 -15.50
N ALA A 412 24.30 5.79 -15.26
CA ALA A 412 24.65 6.35 -13.98
C ALA A 412 23.75 7.54 -13.66
N ASP A 413 23.40 7.71 -12.37
CA ASP A 413 22.70 8.91 -11.91
C ASP A 413 23.65 10.10 -12.09
N ASP A 414 23.31 11.02 -13.00
CA ASP A 414 24.09 12.22 -13.30
C ASP A 414 23.80 13.38 -12.35
N GLY A 415 22.88 13.18 -11.39
CA GLY A 415 22.48 14.20 -10.41
C GLY A 415 21.67 15.36 -11.01
N ASP A 416 21.14 15.20 -12.21
CA ASP A 416 20.29 16.20 -12.84
C ASP A 416 19.05 16.46 -11.97
N ALA A 417 18.78 17.70 -11.64
CA ALA A 417 17.64 18.13 -10.82
C ALA A 417 16.28 17.96 -11.53
N VAL A 418 16.32 17.70 -12.83
CA VAL A 418 15.12 17.52 -13.68
C VAL A 418 15.37 16.36 -14.63
N GLU A 419 14.45 15.39 -14.60
CA GLU A 419 14.47 14.25 -15.48
C GLU A 419 13.13 14.16 -16.24
N LEU A 420 13.18 13.91 -17.54
CA LEU A 420 12.01 13.78 -18.40
C LEU A 420 12.06 12.46 -19.16
N TYR A 421 10.98 11.67 -19.08
CA TYR A 421 10.87 10.38 -19.75
C TYR A 421 9.61 10.30 -20.61
N HIS A 422 9.67 9.52 -21.68
CA HIS A 422 8.51 9.22 -22.52
C HIS A 422 8.09 7.77 -22.26
N TYR A 423 7.02 7.59 -21.51
CA TYR A 423 6.58 6.32 -20.95
C TYR A 423 6.44 5.20 -22.01
N ALA A 424 5.70 5.43 -23.09
CA ALA A 424 5.48 4.41 -24.11
C ALA A 424 6.76 3.97 -24.85
N LYS A 425 7.83 4.78 -24.84
CA LYS A 425 9.10 4.50 -25.52
C LYS A 425 10.19 4.04 -24.58
N ASP A 426 10.07 4.37 -23.30
CA ASP A 426 11.10 4.16 -22.28
C ASP A 426 10.46 3.90 -20.91
N ILE A 427 9.69 2.80 -20.82
CA ILE A 427 9.01 2.39 -19.58
C ILE A 427 9.99 2.13 -18.42
N SER A 428 11.25 1.84 -18.76
CA SER A 428 12.33 1.59 -17.80
C SER A 428 13.07 2.86 -17.38
N GLN A 429 12.67 4.03 -17.89
CA GLN A 429 13.25 5.34 -17.52
C GLN A 429 14.79 5.40 -17.62
N ARG A 430 15.33 5.04 -18.80
CA ARG A 430 16.76 4.97 -19.06
C ARG A 430 17.33 6.24 -19.69
N ASN A 431 16.49 6.96 -20.46
CA ASN A 431 16.95 8.08 -21.29
C ASN A 431 16.31 9.38 -20.81
N ASN A 432 17.07 10.17 -20.03
CA ASN A 432 16.64 11.50 -19.63
C ASN A 432 16.56 12.43 -20.85
N LEU A 433 15.35 12.86 -21.18
CA LEU A 433 15.06 13.71 -22.33
C LEU A 433 14.94 15.21 -21.98
N ALA A 434 15.18 15.61 -20.73
CA ALA A 434 14.95 16.97 -20.25
C ALA A 434 15.72 18.02 -21.08
N LYS A 435 16.99 17.75 -21.38
CA LYS A 435 17.82 18.66 -22.20
C LYS A 435 17.36 18.73 -23.66
N LYS A 436 16.71 17.67 -24.16
CA LYS A 436 16.22 17.59 -25.56
C LYS A 436 14.87 18.27 -25.75
N PHE A 437 14.02 18.31 -24.72
CA PHE A 437 12.64 18.83 -24.79
C PHE A 437 12.36 19.85 -23.67
N PRO A 438 13.08 21.00 -23.63
CA PRO A 438 12.95 22.00 -22.55
C PRO A 438 11.53 22.59 -22.47
N GLU A 439 10.83 22.73 -23.63
CA GLU A 439 9.44 23.22 -23.66
C GLU A 439 8.48 22.24 -22.97
N LYS A 440 8.69 20.92 -23.17
CA LYS A 440 7.90 19.89 -22.48
C LYS A 440 8.17 19.88 -20.97
N VAL A 441 9.41 20.12 -20.56
CA VAL A 441 9.75 20.30 -19.13
C VAL A 441 8.97 21.48 -18.55
N ALA A 442 8.99 22.64 -19.22
CA ALA A 442 8.27 23.83 -18.74
C ALA A 442 6.75 23.60 -18.66
N GLU A 443 6.16 22.94 -19.66
CA GLU A 443 4.75 22.55 -19.67
C GLU A 443 4.38 21.70 -18.44
N LEU A 444 5.15 20.65 -18.19
CA LEU A 444 4.89 19.71 -17.10
C LEU A 444 5.18 20.32 -15.72
N GLN A 445 6.18 21.18 -15.61
CA GLN A 445 6.43 21.95 -14.37
C GLN A 445 5.24 22.85 -14.03
N LYS A 446 4.65 23.49 -15.05
CA LYS A 446 3.43 24.31 -14.87
C LYS A 446 2.26 23.44 -14.41
N GLU A 447 2.08 22.25 -14.99
CA GLU A 447 1.00 21.35 -14.57
C GLU A 447 1.21 20.83 -13.14
N LEU A 448 2.45 20.46 -12.77
CA LEU A 448 2.78 20.08 -11.39
C LEU A 448 2.45 21.21 -10.40
N LYS A 449 2.84 22.46 -10.74
CA LYS A 449 2.51 23.62 -9.92
C LYS A 449 0.99 23.78 -9.77
N ASN A 450 0.26 23.73 -10.88
CA ASN A 450 -1.20 23.83 -10.88
C ASN A 450 -1.86 22.76 -10.00
N ALA A 451 -1.43 21.50 -10.14
CA ALA A 451 -1.97 20.39 -9.35
C ALA A 451 -1.75 20.56 -7.84
N ARG A 452 -0.59 21.12 -7.45
CA ARG A 452 -0.26 21.39 -6.05
C ARG A 452 -1.06 22.56 -5.46
N GLU A 453 -1.26 23.61 -6.23
CA GLU A 453 -1.91 24.87 -5.78
C GLU A 453 -3.43 24.82 -5.84
N ARG A 454 -4.00 24.05 -6.76
CA ARG A 454 -5.44 24.02 -7.05
C ARG A 454 -6.31 23.37 -5.97
N GLY A 455 -5.73 22.69 -4.98
CA GLY A 455 -6.47 22.01 -3.91
C GLY A 455 -7.10 20.66 -4.31
N PHE A 456 -7.15 20.32 -5.59
CA PHE A 456 -7.68 19.06 -6.12
C PHE A 456 -6.96 18.66 -7.42
N THR A 457 -6.95 17.38 -7.77
CA THR A 457 -6.45 16.87 -9.06
C THR A 457 -7.54 16.17 -9.87
N ALA A 458 -8.60 15.72 -9.24
CA ALA A 458 -9.76 15.14 -9.92
C ALA A 458 -10.80 16.23 -10.27
N PRO A 459 -11.60 16.05 -11.35
CA PRO A 459 -12.79 16.85 -11.58
C PRO A 459 -13.70 16.71 -10.36
N ARG A 460 -14.24 17.83 -9.86
CA ARG A 460 -15.28 17.73 -8.83
C ARG A 460 -16.41 16.87 -9.39
N LEU A 461 -16.76 15.82 -8.67
CA LEU A 461 -17.99 15.08 -8.93
C LEU A 461 -19.15 15.97 -8.50
N VAL A 462 -19.44 16.99 -9.32
CA VAL A 462 -20.60 17.85 -9.12
C VAL A 462 -21.80 16.94 -9.30
N GLY A 463 -22.53 16.69 -8.23
CA GLY A 463 -23.78 15.96 -8.32
C GLY A 463 -24.64 16.57 -9.41
N SER A 464 -25.02 15.77 -10.39
CA SER A 464 -26.09 16.13 -11.32
C SER A 464 -27.29 16.55 -10.48
N GLN A 465 -27.64 17.84 -10.60
CA GLN A 465 -28.86 18.40 -10.05
C GLN A 465 -30.09 17.63 -10.54
#